data_e2578ce121106d82c4294fabc53fa265
#
_entry.id   e2578ce121106d82c4294fabc53fa265
#
_cell.length_a   1.000
_cell.length_b   1.000
_cell.length_c   1.000
_cell.angle_alpha   90.00
_cell.angle_beta   90.00
_cell.angle_gamma   90.00
#
_symmetry.space_group_name_H-M   'P 1'
#
loop_
_entity.id
_entity.type
_entity.pdbx_description
1 polymer ?
#
loop_
_entity_poly.entity_id
_entity_poly.type
_entity_poly.pdbx_seq_one_letter_code
_entity_poly.pdbx_strand_id
1 'polypeptide(L)'
;MEKRKDMPAWGRVSEVEIVYKANVRPSERPLINSSRDAYETFLKVWDMERIEWQEEFKVLLLNTANRVMGVYELSAGGLTSTVADPRLILAVALKGLSVGIIIGHNHPSGNLRPSAPDNELTAKIREGARFFDIKLLDHIIVTCDGYYSFADEGLL
;
A
#
# COMPACT_ATOMS: atom_id res chain seq x y z
N MET A 1 -29.81 -1.30 27.81
CA MET A 1 -29.21 -2.15 26.73
C MET A 1 -30.21 -3.23 26.39
N GLU A 2 -31.01 -3.03 25.35
CA GLU A 2 -31.92 -4.05 24.87
C GLU A 2 -31.11 -5.22 24.31
N LYS A 3 -31.41 -6.41 24.85
CA LYS A 3 -30.88 -7.66 24.31
C LYS A 3 -31.41 -7.80 22.88
N ARG A 4 -30.52 -7.79 21.89
CA ARG A 4 -30.78 -8.25 20.53
C ARG A 4 -31.11 -9.74 20.58
N LYS A 5 -32.31 -10.07 21.11
CA LYS A 5 -32.86 -11.40 21.11
C LYS A 5 -33.43 -11.68 19.72
N ASP A 6 -33.13 -12.87 19.23
CA ASP A 6 -33.83 -13.58 18.14
C ASP A 6 -33.42 -13.27 16.70
N MET A 7 -32.23 -12.76 16.44
CA MET A 7 -31.72 -12.76 15.09
C MET A 7 -31.04 -14.10 14.76
N PRO A 8 -31.42 -14.79 13.67
CA PRO A 8 -30.78 -16.03 13.26
C PRO A 8 -29.25 -15.79 13.02
N ALA A 9 -28.44 -16.85 13.12
CA ALA A 9 -27.00 -16.77 13.01
C ALA A 9 -26.53 -16.05 11.73
N TRP A 10 -27.21 -16.28 10.62
CA TRP A 10 -26.92 -15.61 9.33
C TRP A 10 -27.27 -14.13 9.30
N GLY A 11 -28.15 -13.65 10.19
CA GLY A 11 -28.53 -12.24 10.30
C GLY A 11 -27.58 -11.42 11.17
N ARG A 12 -26.58 -12.06 11.79
CA ARG A 12 -25.58 -11.37 12.60
C ARG A 12 -24.39 -11.04 11.73
N VAL A 13 -24.13 -9.74 11.57
CA VAL A 13 -22.88 -9.32 10.94
C VAL A 13 -21.72 -9.73 11.84
N SER A 14 -20.68 -10.32 11.25
CA SER A 14 -19.45 -10.61 11.97
C SER A 14 -18.91 -9.35 12.63
N GLU A 15 -18.38 -9.48 13.85
CA GLU A 15 -17.79 -8.37 14.57
C GLU A 15 -16.53 -7.88 13.82
N VAL A 16 -16.47 -6.59 13.56
CA VAL A 16 -15.31 -5.97 12.94
C VAL A 16 -14.66 -5.05 13.96
N GLU A 17 -13.44 -5.37 14.36
CA GLU A 17 -12.63 -4.49 15.18
C GLU A 17 -11.68 -3.69 14.32
N ILE A 18 -11.65 -2.37 14.54
CA ILE A 18 -10.60 -1.51 14.00
C ILE A 18 -9.57 -1.30 15.12
N VAL A 19 -8.41 -1.93 14.97
CA VAL A 19 -7.34 -1.83 15.96
C VAL A 19 -6.08 -1.30 15.31
N TYR A 20 -5.60 -0.17 15.80
CA TYR A 20 -4.27 0.35 15.49
C TYR A 20 -3.40 0.28 16.73
N LYS A 21 -2.33 -0.48 16.68
CA LYS A 21 -1.31 -0.57 17.73
C LYS A 21 0.00 0.00 17.21
N ALA A 22 0.41 1.11 17.79
CA ALA A 22 1.70 1.71 17.47
C ALA A 22 2.82 0.93 18.18
N ASN A 23 3.76 0.38 17.39
CA ASN A 23 4.93 -0.34 17.92
C ASN A 23 6.19 0.54 17.98
N VAL A 24 6.17 1.70 17.31
CA VAL A 24 7.33 2.58 17.14
C VAL A 24 6.94 4.01 17.49
N ARG A 25 7.82 4.72 18.16
CA ARG A 25 7.61 6.14 18.46
C ARG A 25 7.51 6.98 17.19
N PRO A 26 6.66 8.01 17.15
CA PRO A 26 6.52 8.85 15.93
C PRO A 26 7.84 9.41 15.41
N SER A 27 8.78 9.77 16.30
CA SER A 27 10.10 10.30 15.94
C SER A 27 11.02 9.29 15.25
N GLU A 28 10.78 8.00 15.46
CA GLU A 28 11.57 6.90 14.89
C GLU A 28 11.01 6.39 13.55
N ARG A 29 9.84 6.88 13.15
CA ARG A 29 9.19 6.49 11.91
C ARG A 29 9.86 7.15 10.72
N PRO A 30 10.09 6.43 9.61
CA PRO A 30 10.61 7.03 8.39
C PRO A 30 9.77 8.22 7.94
N LEU A 31 10.43 9.30 7.54
CA LEU A 31 9.81 10.48 6.95
C LEU A 31 9.95 10.41 5.43
N ILE A 32 8.87 10.63 4.71
CA ILE A 32 8.84 10.60 3.25
C ILE A 32 8.67 12.03 2.73
N ASN A 33 9.71 12.60 2.18
CA ASN A 33 9.70 13.93 1.55
C ASN A 33 9.87 13.86 0.02
N SER A 34 10.28 12.69 -0.49
CA SER A 34 10.57 12.49 -1.91
C SER A 34 10.28 11.05 -2.33
N SER A 35 10.19 10.82 -3.63
CA SER A 35 10.11 9.49 -4.23
C SER A 35 11.31 8.61 -3.83
N ARG A 36 12.50 9.21 -3.69
CA ARG A 36 13.70 8.52 -3.21
C ARG A 36 13.53 7.99 -1.79
N ASP A 37 12.98 8.78 -0.87
CA ASP A 37 12.73 8.34 0.50
C ASP A 37 11.75 7.14 0.52
N ALA A 38 10.73 7.18 -0.34
CA ALA A 38 9.80 6.08 -0.49
C ALA A 38 10.49 4.81 -1.02
N TYR A 39 11.31 4.93 -2.06
CA TYR A 39 12.09 3.83 -2.61
C TYR A 39 13.03 3.22 -1.57
N GLU A 40 13.82 4.05 -0.88
CA GLU A 40 14.75 3.59 0.16
C GLU A 40 14.01 2.92 1.34
N THR A 41 12.81 3.40 1.65
CA THR A 41 11.96 2.78 2.67
C THR A 41 11.45 1.41 2.20
N PHE A 42 11.04 1.30 0.94
CA PHE A 42 10.66 0.01 0.36
C PHE A 42 11.81 -0.99 0.35
N LEU A 43 13.02 -0.58 -0.01
CA LEU A 43 14.19 -1.47 0.00
C LEU A 43 14.47 -2.08 1.38
N LYS A 44 14.19 -1.35 2.47
CA LYS A 44 14.38 -1.85 3.84
C LYS A 44 13.40 -2.97 4.24
N VAL A 45 12.27 -3.05 3.54
CA VAL A 45 11.19 -4.02 3.82
C VAL A 45 10.99 -5.02 2.69
N TRP A 46 11.75 -4.91 1.61
CA TRP A 46 11.75 -5.88 0.52
C TRP A 46 12.73 -7.02 0.82
N ASP A 47 12.31 -8.24 0.51
CA ASP A 47 13.22 -9.37 0.52
C ASP A 47 14.11 -9.32 -0.74
N MET A 48 15.36 -8.90 -0.55
CA MET A 48 16.30 -8.71 -1.65
C MET A 48 16.72 -10.03 -2.32
N GLU A 49 16.53 -11.17 -1.66
CA GLU A 49 16.75 -12.49 -2.27
C GLU A 49 15.63 -12.85 -3.26
N ARG A 50 14.48 -12.23 -3.14
CA ARG A 50 13.27 -12.52 -3.92
C ARG A 50 12.91 -11.45 -4.95
N ILE A 51 13.49 -10.26 -4.85
CA ILE A 51 13.13 -9.10 -5.67
C ILE A 51 13.31 -9.34 -7.17
N GLU A 52 14.24 -10.22 -7.56
CA GLU A 52 14.54 -10.50 -8.96
C GLU A 52 13.74 -11.68 -9.56
N TRP A 53 12.96 -12.39 -8.74
CA TRP A 53 12.24 -13.56 -9.24
C TRP A 53 10.78 -13.67 -8.82
N GLN A 54 10.35 -12.90 -7.84
CA GLN A 54 8.95 -12.87 -7.40
C GLN A 54 8.42 -11.44 -7.35
N GLU A 55 7.32 -11.19 -8.02
CA GLU A 55 6.63 -9.91 -7.93
C GLU A 55 5.83 -9.84 -6.63
N GLU A 56 6.04 -8.77 -5.88
CA GLU A 56 5.36 -8.47 -4.62
C GLU A 56 4.74 -7.08 -4.71
N PHE A 57 3.65 -6.89 -3.98
CA PHE A 57 2.97 -5.60 -3.87
C PHE A 57 2.88 -5.18 -2.40
N LYS A 58 3.33 -3.98 -2.09
CA LYS A 58 3.36 -3.44 -0.73
C LYS A 58 2.72 -2.05 -0.68
N VAL A 59 2.22 -1.69 0.50
CA VAL A 59 1.60 -0.39 0.76
C VAL A 59 2.25 0.23 1.98
N LEU A 60 2.76 1.46 1.84
CA LEU A 60 3.17 2.31 2.95
C LEU A 60 1.96 3.11 3.43
N LEU A 61 1.68 3.07 4.71
CA LEU A 61 0.63 3.84 5.36
C LEU A 61 1.25 5.08 6.04
N LEU A 62 0.77 6.27 5.68
CA LEU A 62 1.35 7.53 6.17
C LEU A 62 0.34 8.34 6.97
N ASN A 63 0.87 9.05 7.97
CA ASN A 63 0.12 10.04 8.73
C ASN A 63 0.19 11.44 8.07
N THR A 64 -0.44 12.44 8.70
CA THR A 64 -0.47 13.84 8.22
C THR A 64 0.90 14.50 8.10
N ALA A 65 1.90 13.99 8.81
CA ALA A 65 3.28 14.47 8.76
C ALA A 65 4.15 13.67 7.77
N ASN A 66 3.55 12.89 6.87
CA ASN A 66 4.23 11.99 5.93
C ASN A 66 5.19 11.00 6.59
N ARG A 67 4.90 10.60 7.83
CA ARG A 67 5.66 9.55 8.49
C ARG A 67 5.00 8.20 8.29
N VAL A 68 5.81 7.21 8.00
CA VAL A 68 5.36 5.83 7.78
C VAL A 68 4.89 5.23 9.10
N MET A 69 3.60 4.93 9.17
CA MET A 69 2.99 4.27 10.32
C MET A 69 3.11 2.75 10.26
N GLY A 70 3.20 2.21 9.05
CA GLY A 70 3.33 0.79 8.82
C GLY A 70 3.47 0.47 7.34
N VAL A 71 3.85 -0.78 7.09
CA VAL A 71 3.94 -1.38 5.75
C VAL A 71 3.03 -2.59 5.72
N TYR A 72 2.25 -2.72 4.68
CA TYR A 72 1.41 -3.87 4.45
C TYR A 72 1.85 -4.61 3.19
N GLU A 73 2.14 -5.89 3.33
CA GLU A 73 2.38 -6.78 2.19
C GLU A 73 1.04 -7.27 1.67
N LEU A 74 0.64 -6.75 0.52
CA LEU A 74 -0.68 -7.02 -0.03
C LEU A 74 -0.75 -8.40 -0.69
N SER A 75 0.24 -8.70 -1.50
CA SER A 75 0.32 -9.94 -2.27
C SER A 75 1.76 -10.26 -2.66
N ALA A 76 2.03 -11.54 -2.77
CA ALA A 76 3.19 -12.09 -3.45
C ALA A 76 2.66 -12.95 -4.60
N GLY A 77 3.01 -12.60 -5.83
CA GLY A 77 2.50 -13.25 -7.02
C GLY A 77 3.32 -14.45 -7.49
N GLY A 78 2.86 -15.05 -8.57
CA GLY A 78 3.63 -16.01 -9.35
C GLY A 78 4.76 -15.34 -10.16
N LEU A 79 5.39 -16.11 -11.06
CA LEU A 79 6.54 -15.65 -11.86
C LEU A 79 6.20 -14.54 -12.88
N THR A 80 4.93 -14.29 -13.17
CA THR A 80 4.53 -13.43 -14.31
C THR A 80 3.68 -12.22 -13.95
N SER A 81 2.98 -12.20 -12.82
CA SER A 81 2.21 -11.02 -12.37
C SER A 81 1.69 -11.16 -10.97
N THR A 82 1.53 -10.03 -10.29
CA THR A 82 0.85 -9.90 -9.01
C THR A 82 -0.45 -9.17 -9.22
N VAL A 83 -1.56 -9.78 -8.79
CA VAL A 83 -2.87 -9.13 -8.80
C VAL A 83 -3.02 -8.37 -7.48
N ALA A 84 -2.99 -7.04 -7.55
CA ALA A 84 -3.33 -6.19 -6.42
C ALA A 84 -4.80 -5.82 -6.46
N ASP A 85 -5.54 -6.12 -5.38
CA ASP A 85 -6.95 -5.75 -5.26
C ASP A 85 -7.08 -4.36 -4.62
N PRO A 86 -7.61 -3.35 -5.35
CA PRO A 86 -7.83 -2.01 -4.81
C PRO A 86 -8.68 -1.99 -3.52
N ARG A 87 -9.60 -2.93 -3.37
CA ARG A 87 -10.45 -3.04 -2.17
C ARG A 87 -9.63 -3.36 -0.93
N LEU A 88 -8.64 -4.23 -1.06
CA LEU A 88 -7.74 -4.59 0.05
C LEU A 88 -6.82 -3.42 0.39
N ILE A 89 -6.30 -2.70 -0.60
CA ILE A 89 -5.46 -1.51 -0.39
C ILE A 89 -6.23 -0.45 0.38
N LEU A 90 -7.46 -0.14 -0.04
CA LEU A 90 -8.30 0.85 0.63
C LEU A 90 -8.76 0.38 2.02
N ALA A 91 -9.08 -0.89 2.19
CA ALA A 91 -9.45 -1.45 3.49
C ALA A 91 -8.30 -1.35 4.50
N VAL A 92 -7.06 -1.64 4.07
CA VAL A 92 -5.87 -1.50 4.90
C VAL A 92 -5.60 -0.03 5.25
N ALA A 93 -5.72 0.88 4.28
CA ALA A 93 -5.55 2.31 4.49
C ALA A 93 -6.57 2.86 5.52
N LEU A 94 -7.83 2.48 5.38
CA LEU A 94 -8.89 2.86 6.31
C LEU A 94 -8.68 2.27 7.70
N LYS A 95 -8.38 0.98 7.79
CA LYS A 95 -8.13 0.29 9.06
C LYS A 95 -6.88 0.82 9.77
N GLY A 96 -5.87 1.20 9.00
CA GLY A 96 -4.65 1.81 9.53
C GLY A 96 -4.79 3.29 9.88
N LEU A 97 -5.98 3.89 9.66
CA LEU A 97 -6.25 5.32 9.88
C LEU A 97 -5.23 6.23 9.16
N SER A 98 -4.74 5.79 8.01
CA SER A 98 -3.80 6.57 7.22
C SER A 98 -4.51 7.68 6.45
N VAL A 99 -3.82 8.81 6.27
CA VAL A 99 -4.30 9.94 5.46
C VAL A 99 -3.59 10.03 4.11
N GLY A 100 -2.50 9.30 3.98
CA GLY A 100 -1.75 9.12 2.74
C GLY A 100 -1.26 7.69 2.61
N ILE A 101 -1.13 7.23 1.37
CA ILE A 101 -0.55 5.95 1.03
C ILE A 101 0.46 6.11 -0.09
N ILE A 102 1.47 5.26 -0.08
CA ILE A 102 2.36 5.03 -1.22
C ILE A 102 2.30 3.54 -1.52
N ILE A 103 2.02 3.20 -2.75
CA ILE A 103 2.02 1.82 -3.20
C ILE A 103 3.32 1.50 -3.93
N GLY A 104 3.76 0.26 -3.83
CA GLY A 104 4.96 -0.20 -4.50
C GLY A 104 4.83 -1.64 -4.97
N HIS A 105 5.41 -1.94 -6.11
CA HIS A 105 5.63 -3.29 -6.58
C HIS A 105 6.99 -3.39 -7.25
N ASN A 106 7.57 -4.57 -7.24
CA ASN A 106 8.83 -4.79 -7.92
C ASN A 106 8.61 -5.42 -9.30
N HIS A 107 9.51 -5.09 -10.21
CA HIS A 107 9.63 -5.79 -11.48
C HIS A 107 10.85 -6.71 -11.44
N PRO A 108 10.68 -8.04 -11.33
CA PRO A 108 11.79 -8.99 -11.30
C PRO A 108 12.73 -8.89 -12.50
N SER A 109 12.22 -8.49 -13.66
CA SER A 109 13.02 -8.28 -14.86
C SER A 109 13.97 -7.08 -14.81
N GLY A 110 13.83 -6.20 -13.80
CA GLY A 110 14.56 -4.93 -13.73
C GLY A 110 14.04 -3.82 -14.64
N ASN A 111 12.97 -4.10 -15.41
CA ASN A 111 12.36 -3.08 -16.28
C ASN A 111 11.56 -2.08 -15.44
N LEU A 112 11.91 -0.80 -15.52
CA LEU A 112 11.25 0.29 -14.79
C LEU A 112 10.01 0.86 -15.51
N ARG A 113 9.69 0.36 -16.70
CA ARG A 113 8.54 0.87 -17.46
C ARG A 113 7.24 0.34 -16.87
N PRO A 114 6.26 1.21 -16.53
CA PRO A 114 4.95 0.77 -16.10
C PRO A 114 4.24 0.00 -17.21
N SER A 115 3.51 -1.04 -16.84
CA SER A 115 2.59 -1.73 -17.73
C SER A 115 1.25 -0.98 -17.82
N ALA A 116 0.43 -1.33 -18.82
CA ALA A 116 -0.94 -0.80 -18.91
C ALA A 116 -1.77 -1.16 -17.64
N PRO A 117 -1.73 -2.41 -17.12
CA PRO A 117 -2.37 -2.74 -15.86
C PRO A 117 -1.88 -1.91 -14.66
N ASP A 118 -0.58 -1.56 -14.60
CA ASP A 118 -0.05 -0.69 -13.53
C ASP A 118 -0.70 0.69 -13.56
N ASN A 119 -0.82 1.26 -14.75
CA ASN A 119 -1.46 2.56 -14.95
C ASN A 119 -2.95 2.53 -14.56
N GLU A 120 -3.68 1.51 -14.98
CA GLU A 120 -5.11 1.33 -14.66
C GLU A 120 -5.32 1.14 -13.16
N LEU A 121 -4.50 0.32 -12.51
CA LEU A 121 -4.54 0.08 -11.07
C LEU A 121 -4.27 1.37 -10.30
N THR A 122 -3.25 2.12 -10.70
CA THR A 122 -2.88 3.40 -10.07
C THR A 122 -4.03 4.39 -10.15
N ALA A 123 -4.62 4.57 -11.32
CA ALA A 123 -5.76 5.46 -11.51
C ALA A 123 -6.96 5.05 -10.64
N LYS A 124 -7.26 3.77 -10.58
CA LYS A 124 -8.38 3.22 -9.81
C LYS A 124 -8.18 3.41 -8.30
N ILE A 125 -6.97 3.17 -7.79
CA ILE A 125 -6.65 3.37 -6.37
C ILE A 125 -6.72 4.86 -6.03
N ARG A 126 -6.14 5.72 -6.85
CA ARG A 126 -6.18 7.17 -6.66
C ARG A 126 -7.60 7.69 -6.57
N GLU A 127 -8.47 7.30 -7.49
CA GLU A 127 -9.88 7.70 -7.50
C GLU A 127 -10.62 7.18 -6.26
N GLY A 128 -10.47 5.89 -5.93
CA GLY A 128 -11.10 5.29 -4.75
C GLY A 128 -10.63 5.92 -3.44
N ALA A 129 -9.35 6.16 -3.27
CA ALA A 129 -8.78 6.77 -2.08
C ALA A 129 -9.31 8.20 -1.84
N ARG A 130 -9.53 8.96 -2.92
CA ARG A 130 -10.05 10.32 -2.85
C ARG A 130 -11.43 10.41 -2.20
N PHE A 131 -12.28 9.39 -2.34
CA PHE A 131 -13.60 9.36 -1.68
C PHE A 131 -13.51 9.28 -0.15
N PHE A 132 -12.38 8.87 0.38
CA PHE A 132 -12.13 8.74 1.81
C PHE A 132 -11.14 9.79 2.33
N ASP A 133 -10.86 10.84 1.54
CA ASP A 133 -9.86 11.87 1.83
C ASP A 133 -8.45 11.28 2.08
N ILE A 134 -8.16 10.11 1.51
CA ILE A 134 -6.85 9.48 1.52
C ILE A 134 -6.13 9.84 0.23
N LYS A 135 -4.89 10.32 0.35
CA LYS A 135 -4.08 10.69 -0.80
C LYS A 135 -3.21 9.51 -1.24
N LEU A 136 -3.30 9.11 -2.51
CA LEU A 136 -2.26 8.33 -3.14
C LEU A 136 -1.11 9.28 -3.49
N LEU A 137 -0.03 9.22 -2.69
CA LEU A 137 1.10 10.13 -2.82
C LEU A 137 2.07 9.71 -3.92
N ASP A 138 2.26 8.40 -4.10
CA ASP A 138 3.08 7.85 -5.17
C ASP A 138 2.76 6.37 -5.44
N HIS A 139 3.20 5.92 -6.60
CA HIS A 139 3.34 4.52 -6.96
C HIS A 139 4.78 4.30 -7.42
N ILE A 140 5.50 3.43 -6.72
CA ILE A 140 6.91 3.16 -6.97
C ILE A 140 7.06 1.77 -7.59
N ILE A 141 7.69 1.70 -8.76
CA ILE A 141 8.21 0.44 -9.28
C ILE A 141 9.61 0.26 -8.74
N VAL A 142 9.83 -0.83 -8.01
CA VAL A 142 11.06 -1.09 -7.26
C VAL A 142 11.90 -2.12 -8.00
N THR A 143 13.19 -1.86 -8.16
CA THR A 143 14.20 -2.83 -8.61
C THR A 143 15.45 -2.72 -7.76
N CYS A 144 16.38 -3.66 -7.89
CA CYS A 144 17.68 -3.60 -7.19
C CYS A 144 18.49 -2.36 -7.58
N ASP A 145 18.38 -1.94 -8.84
CA ASP A 145 19.27 -0.93 -9.43
C ASP A 145 18.64 0.46 -9.50
N GLY A 146 17.35 0.59 -9.19
CA GLY A 146 16.66 1.86 -9.29
C GLY A 146 15.14 1.73 -9.13
N TYR A 147 14.46 2.82 -9.41
CA TYR A 147 13.01 2.89 -9.28
C TYR A 147 12.38 3.82 -10.32
N TYR A 148 11.08 3.64 -10.49
CA TYR A 148 10.23 4.55 -11.25
C TYR A 148 9.16 5.11 -10.31
N SER A 149 8.93 6.41 -10.36
CA SER A 149 7.89 7.11 -9.57
C SER A 149 6.83 7.68 -10.49
N PHE A 150 5.59 7.30 -10.27
CA PHE A 150 4.45 7.85 -11.01
C PHE A 150 4.23 9.34 -10.71
N ALA A 151 4.54 9.79 -9.49
CA ALA A 151 4.42 11.20 -9.12
C ALA A 151 5.48 12.04 -9.82
N ASP A 152 6.75 11.60 -9.86
CA ASP A 152 7.83 12.31 -10.53
C ASP A 152 7.58 12.44 -12.05
N GLU A 153 6.92 11.46 -12.65
CA GLU A 153 6.57 11.45 -14.07
C GLU A 153 5.22 12.17 -14.38
N GLY A 154 4.58 12.74 -13.36
CA GLY A 154 3.33 13.50 -13.52
C GLY A 154 2.10 12.65 -13.85
N LEU A 155 2.09 11.39 -13.45
CA LEU A 155 1.00 10.43 -13.69
C LEU A 155 0.00 10.32 -12.51
N LEU A 156 0.19 11.11 -11.47
CA LEU A 156 -0.69 11.20 -10.30
C LEU A 156 -1.35 12.56 -10.19
#